data_b0b75d775147c6a2c771dda04d6e30bc
#
_entry.id   b0b75d775147c6a2c771dda04d6e30bc
#
_cell.length_a   1.000
_cell.length_b   1.000
_cell.length_c   1.000
_cell.angle_alpha   90.00
_cell.angle_beta   90.00
_cell.angle_gamma   90.00
#
_symmetry.space_group_name_H-M   'P 1'
#
loop_
_entity.id
_entity.type
_entity.pdbx_description
1 polymer ?
#
loop_
_entity_poly.entity_id
_entity_poly.type
_entity_poly.pdbx_seq_one_letter_code
_entity_poly.pdbx_strand_id
1 'polypeptide(L)'
;MEKVRTIKLFKNYYKEFYVAQTYEVRHKTNQVLKLVETQRIVPAKFLRIIEGSDGIYEIRIELGSNIYRVFCCFDEGAVVVLFHGIQKKSQKTPLKEIRRAEAIKKEYLKRKEK
;
A
#
# COMPACT_ATOMS: atom_id res chain seq x y z
N MET A 1 -14.73 16.05 0.97
CA MET A 1 -13.39 16.40 0.50
C MET A 1 -13.11 15.82 -0.87
N GLU A 2 -12.54 16.62 -1.73
CA GLU A 2 -12.14 16.15 -3.04
C GLU A 2 -11.02 15.14 -2.94
N LYS A 3 -11.08 14.12 -3.77
CA LYS A 3 -10.00 13.16 -3.90
C LYS A 3 -8.96 13.69 -4.85
N VAL A 4 -7.70 13.67 -4.44
CA VAL A 4 -6.56 14.01 -5.30
C VAL A 4 -5.89 12.76 -5.85
N ARG A 5 -6.24 11.58 -5.32
CA ARG A 5 -5.75 10.29 -5.81
C ARG A 5 -6.90 9.29 -5.78
N THR A 6 -6.81 8.31 -6.67
CA THR A 6 -7.78 7.20 -6.73
C THR A 6 -7.09 5.94 -6.28
N ILE A 7 -7.70 5.22 -5.34
CA ILE A 7 -7.18 3.93 -4.89
C ILE A 7 -7.84 2.83 -5.69
N LYS A 8 -7.03 1.95 -6.25
CA LYS A 8 -7.47 0.82 -7.05
C LYS A 8 -6.97 -0.47 -6.42
N LEU A 9 -7.84 -1.47 -6.33
CA LEU A 9 -7.44 -2.79 -5.84
C LEU A 9 -7.09 -3.68 -7.02
N PHE A 10 -6.09 -4.54 -6.84
CA PHE A 10 -5.70 -5.50 -7.85
C PHE A 10 -5.86 -6.91 -7.30
N LYS A 11 -6.74 -7.70 -7.91
CA LYS A 11 -7.08 -9.04 -7.45
C LYS A 11 -7.49 -9.02 -5.97
N ASN A 12 -7.13 -10.05 -5.21
CA ASN A 12 -7.52 -10.18 -3.81
C ASN A 12 -6.37 -9.90 -2.84
N TYR A 13 -5.25 -9.39 -3.30
CA TYR A 13 -4.07 -9.23 -2.45
C TYR A 13 -4.34 -8.34 -1.24
N TYR A 14 -4.88 -7.15 -1.47
CA TYR A 14 -5.20 -6.25 -0.38
C TYR A 14 -6.34 -6.78 0.47
N LYS A 15 -7.37 -7.34 -0.16
CA LYS A 15 -8.53 -7.86 0.55
C LYS A 15 -8.12 -8.95 1.54
N GLU A 16 -7.24 -9.86 1.14
CA GLU A 16 -6.74 -10.92 2.02
C GLU A 16 -6.06 -10.35 3.26
N PHE A 17 -5.24 -9.33 3.07
CA PHE A 17 -4.62 -8.63 4.20
C PHE A 17 -5.70 -8.00 5.09
N TYR A 18 -6.61 -7.26 4.48
CA TYR A 18 -7.59 -6.46 5.22
C TYR A 18 -8.51 -7.31 6.09
N VAL A 19 -9.05 -8.39 5.52
CA VAL A 19 -10.01 -9.22 6.25
C VAL A 19 -9.37 -10.00 7.40
N ALA A 20 -8.05 -10.17 7.36
CA ALA A 20 -7.32 -10.86 8.42
C ALA A 20 -7.05 -9.96 9.63
N GLN A 21 -7.34 -8.67 9.55
CA GLN A 21 -7.02 -7.71 10.61
C GLN A 21 -8.18 -7.53 11.58
N THR A 22 -7.84 -7.04 12.78
CA THR A 22 -8.86 -6.67 13.77
C THR A 22 -9.62 -5.44 13.29
N TYR A 23 -10.75 -5.16 13.94
CA TYR A 23 -11.54 -3.96 13.65
C TYR A 23 -10.68 -2.68 13.79
N GLU A 24 -9.90 -2.59 14.85
CA GLU A 24 -9.08 -1.40 15.13
C GLU A 24 -8.05 -1.17 14.02
N VAL A 25 -7.40 -2.23 13.58
CA VAL A 25 -6.41 -2.12 12.49
C VAL A 25 -7.09 -1.73 11.19
N ARG A 26 -8.24 -2.35 10.89
CA ARG A 26 -9.00 -2.00 9.67
C ARG A 26 -9.43 -0.55 9.70
N HIS A 27 -9.92 -0.09 10.85
CA HIS A 27 -10.35 1.31 10.99
C HIS A 27 -9.19 2.28 10.77
N LYS A 28 -8.04 2.00 11.39
CA LYS A 28 -6.84 2.83 11.20
C LYS A 28 -6.36 2.80 9.76
N THR A 29 -6.40 1.62 9.12
CA THR A 29 -6.03 1.47 7.71
C THR A 29 -6.92 2.34 6.83
N ASN A 30 -8.23 2.31 7.07
CA ASN A 30 -9.17 3.13 6.31
C ASN A 30 -8.87 4.63 6.45
N GLN A 31 -8.51 5.06 7.67
CA GLN A 31 -8.13 6.46 7.91
C GLN A 31 -6.89 6.85 7.11
N VAL A 32 -5.86 6.00 7.11
CA VAL A 32 -4.62 6.28 6.37
C VAL A 32 -4.89 6.30 4.86
N LEU A 33 -5.69 5.36 4.35
CA LEU A 33 -6.05 5.34 2.94
C LEU A 33 -6.81 6.61 2.55
N LYS A 34 -7.66 7.12 3.44
CA LYS A 34 -8.37 8.37 3.17
C LYS A 34 -7.40 9.55 3.09
N LEU A 35 -6.37 9.57 3.93
CA LEU A 35 -5.32 10.59 3.83
C LEU A 35 -4.63 10.53 2.48
N VAL A 36 -4.30 9.33 2.00
CA VAL A 36 -3.66 9.14 0.69
C VAL A 36 -4.57 9.66 -0.42
N GLU A 37 -5.89 9.44 -0.31
CA GLU A 37 -6.84 9.92 -1.32
C GLU A 37 -7.01 11.43 -1.33
N THR A 38 -6.96 12.08 -0.16
CA THR A 38 -7.43 13.46 -0.04
C THR A 38 -6.33 14.50 0.17
N GLN A 39 -5.17 14.12 0.68
CA GLN A 39 -4.09 15.07 0.97
C GLN A 39 -3.17 15.22 -0.23
N ARG A 40 -2.90 16.46 -0.65
CA ARG A 40 -2.00 16.69 -1.78
C ARG A 40 -0.60 16.18 -1.49
N ILE A 41 -0.10 16.47 -0.30
CA ILE A 41 1.20 16.00 0.16
C ILE A 41 0.96 15.03 1.30
N VAL A 42 1.37 13.77 1.10
CA VAL A 42 1.24 12.75 2.13
C VAL A 42 2.60 12.60 2.82
N PRO A 43 2.66 12.81 4.14
CA PRO A 43 3.93 12.65 4.86
C PRO A 43 4.55 11.27 4.65
N ALA A 44 5.89 11.21 4.63
CA ALA A 44 6.61 9.94 4.48
C ALA A 44 6.28 8.94 5.58
N LYS A 45 5.76 9.41 6.69
CA LYS A 45 5.25 8.56 7.77
C LYS A 45 4.14 7.61 7.28
N PHE A 46 3.36 8.04 6.30
CA PHE A 46 2.21 7.27 5.81
C PHE A 46 2.43 6.67 4.43
N LEU A 47 3.22 7.33 3.59
CA LEU A 47 3.42 6.87 2.21
C LEU A 47 4.82 7.23 1.75
N ARG A 48 5.62 6.25 1.38
CA ARG A 48 6.97 6.51 0.89
C ARG A 48 7.41 5.46 -0.10
N ILE A 49 8.31 5.87 -1.00
CA ILE A 49 8.92 4.95 -1.95
C ILE A 49 9.93 4.05 -1.22
N ILE A 50 10.00 2.80 -1.64
CA ILE A 50 11.02 1.88 -1.16
C ILE A 50 12.22 2.01 -2.08
N GLU A 51 13.32 2.54 -1.57
CA GLU A 51 14.53 2.75 -2.37
C GLU A 51 15.09 1.42 -2.86
N GLY A 52 15.59 1.42 -4.10
CA GLY A 52 16.12 0.22 -4.71
C GLY A 52 15.08 -0.71 -5.27
N SER A 53 13.80 -0.39 -5.14
CA SER A 53 12.72 -1.18 -5.69
C SER A 53 12.31 -0.65 -7.07
N ASP A 54 11.55 -1.45 -7.79
CA ASP A 54 11.00 -1.06 -9.09
C ASP A 54 9.71 -0.28 -8.89
N GLY A 55 9.81 0.94 -8.32
CA GLY A 55 8.68 1.82 -8.15
C GLY A 55 7.65 1.36 -7.13
N ILE A 56 8.08 0.58 -6.14
CA ILE A 56 7.17 0.12 -5.08
C ILE A 56 7.17 1.15 -3.96
N TYR A 57 5.96 1.54 -3.55
CA TYR A 57 5.73 2.37 -2.39
C TYR A 57 5.14 1.53 -1.26
N GLU A 58 5.26 2.00 -0.05
CA GLU A 58 4.57 1.40 1.09
C GLU A 58 3.68 2.42 1.76
N ILE A 59 2.48 1.97 2.12
CA ILE A 59 1.56 2.73 2.96
C ILE A 59 1.73 2.15 4.35
N ARG A 60 2.07 3.02 5.31
CA ARG A 60 2.41 2.59 6.66
C ARG A 60 1.28 2.90 7.61
N ILE A 61 0.85 1.90 8.35
CA ILE A 61 -0.20 2.01 9.35
C ILE A 61 0.40 1.66 10.71
N GLU A 62 0.34 2.58 11.67
CA GLU A 62 0.81 2.35 13.02
C GLU A 62 -0.38 2.32 13.97
N LEU A 63 -0.43 1.31 14.83
CA LEU A 63 -1.43 1.22 15.86
C LEU A 63 -0.77 0.65 17.12
N GLY A 64 -0.62 1.48 18.16
CA GLY A 64 0.14 1.11 19.32
C GLY A 64 1.60 0.85 18.94
N SER A 65 2.13 -0.28 19.33
CA SER A 65 3.50 -0.69 18.99
C SER A 65 3.56 -1.52 17.70
N ASN A 66 2.42 -1.75 17.04
CA ASN A 66 2.35 -2.57 15.85
C ASN A 66 2.43 -1.72 14.58
N ILE A 67 3.15 -2.22 13.59
CA ILE A 67 3.31 -1.54 12.31
C ILE A 67 2.83 -2.49 11.21
N TYR A 68 1.97 -1.97 10.34
CA TYR A 68 1.48 -2.70 9.17
C TYR A 68 1.90 -1.94 7.93
N ARG A 69 2.18 -2.66 6.85
CA ARG A 69 2.59 -2.04 5.59
C ARG A 69 1.77 -2.64 4.46
N VAL A 70 1.21 -1.76 3.64
CA VAL A 70 0.51 -2.16 2.42
C VAL A 70 1.36 -1.69 1.26
N PHE A 71 1.77 -2.62 0.40
CA PHE A 71 2.59 -2.28 -0.76
C PHE A 71 1.71 -1.79 -1.89
N CYS A 72 2.23 -0.87 -2.68
CA CYS A 72 1.46 -0.28 -3.77
C CYS A 72 2.40 0.27 -4.82
N CYS A 73 1.82 0.67 -5.95
CA CYS A 73 2.53 1.44 -6.95
C CYS A 73 1.61 2.52 -7.48
N PHE A 74 2.20 3.51 -8.15
CA PHE A 74 1.42 4.52 -8.86
C PHE A 74 1.25 4.08 -10.31
N ASP A 75 0.04 4.25 -10.81
CA ASP A 75 -0.27 4.10 -12.23
C ASP A 75 -0.47 5.49 -12.83
N GLU A 76 -0.87 5.55 -14.07
CA GLU A 76 -1.08 6.82 -14.77
C GLU A 76 -1.92 7.80 -13.96
N GLY A 77 -1.51 9.05 -13.99
CA GLY A 77 -2.16 10.10 -13.22
C GLY A 77 -1.92 9.87 -11.73
N ALA A 78 -2.98 9.94 -10.97
CA ALA A 78 -2.91 9.83 -9.52
C ALA A 78 -3.55 8.55 -8.99
N VAL A 79 -3.40 7.44 -9.73
CA VAL A 79 -3.95 6.15 -9.33
C VAL A 79 -2.93 5.40 -8.49
N VAL A 80 -3.35 4.98 -7.29
CA VAL A 80 -2.54 4.17 -6.38
C VAL A 80 -3.12 2.76 -6.38
N VAL A 81 -2.33 1.80 -6.88
CA VAL A 81 -2.77 0.40 -6.97
C VAL A 81 -2.26 -0.36 -5.76
N LEU A 82 -3.18 -0.87 -4.95
CA LEU A 82 -2.82 -1.60 -3.73
C LEU A 82 -2.50 -3.06 -4.04
N PHE A 83 -1.44 -3.56 -3.42
CA PHE A 83 -1.00 -4.95 -3.50
C PHE A 83 -1.24 -5.64 -2.16
N HIS A 84 -0.34 -6.51 -1.75
CA HIS A 84 -0.49 -7.23 -0.48
C HIS A 84 -0.05 -6.36 0.70
N GLY A 85 -0.43 -6.80 1.91
CA GLY A 85 -0.01 -6.13 3.13
C GLY A 85 0.63 -7.13 4.09
N ILE A 86 1.42 -6.60 5.02
CA ILE A 86 2.08 -7.39 6.05
C ILE A 86 2.04 -6.66 7.38
N GLN A 87 2.15 -7.42 8.46
CA GLN A 87 2.45 -6.87 9.78
C GLN A 87 3.94 -7.06 10.01
N LYS A 88 4.61 -6.01 10.47
CA LYS A 88 6.04 -6.06 10.71
C LYS A 88 6.39 -5.74 12.14
N LYS A 89 7.43 -6.44 12.63
CA LYS A 89 7.97 -6.20 13.97
C LYS A 89 9.27 -5.41 13.96
N SER A 90 9.89 -5.21 12.80
CA SER A 90 11.14 -4.44 12.66
C SER A 90 10.96 -3.25 11.75
N GLN A 91 11.88 -2.30 11.85
CA GLN A 91 11.84 -1.07 11.03
C GLN A 91 12.07 -1.36 9.55
N LYS A 92 12.85 -2.38 9.25
CA LYS A 92 13.25 -2.67 7.88
C LYS A 92 12.30 -3.65 7.20
N THR A 93 11.86 -3.32 5.98
CA THR A 93 10.99 -4.20 5.21
C THR A 93 11.78 -5.37 4.64
N PRO A 94 11.34 -6.62 4.85
CA PRO A 94 12.05 -7.78 4.31
C PRO A 94 12.13 -7.74 2.78
N LEU A 95 13.31 -8.06 2.26
CA LEU A 95 13.54 -8.04 0.83
C LEU A 95 12.57 -8.94 0.07
N LYS A 96 12.23 -10.10 0.62
CA LYS A 96 11.29 -11.02 -0.04
C LYS A 96 9.93 -10.39 -0.26
N GLU A 97 9.48 -9.53 0.65
CA GLU A 97 8.19 -8.86 0.50
C GLU A 97 8.26 -7.77 -0.56
N ILE A 98 9.39 -7.09 -0.66
CA ILE A 98 9.60 -6.12 -1.72
C ILE A 98 9.60 -6.83 -3.08
N ARG A 99 10.28 -7.97 -3.18
CA ARG A 99 10.31 -8.77 -4.40
C ARG A 99 8.92 -9.28 -4.79
N ARG A 100 8.13 -9.66 -3.78
CA ARG A 100 6.74 -10.07 -4.00
C ARG A 100 5.92 -8.92 -4.60
N ALA A 101 6.07 -7.72 -4.03
CA ALA A 101 5.37 -6.54 -4.53
C ALA A 101 5.77 -6.23 -5.98
N GLU A 102 7.06 -6.37 -6.30
CA GLU A 102 7.54 -6.15 -7.68
C GLU A 102 6.94 -7.17 -8.64
N ALA A 103 6.82 -8.42 -8.21
CA ALA A 103 6.20 -9.46 -9.04
C ALA A 103 4.72 -9.18 -9.28
N ILE A 104 4.01 -8.72 -8.25
CA ILE A 104 2.59 -8.36 -8.37
C ILE A 104 2.43 -7.16 -9.31
N LYS A 105 3.33 -6.18 -9.22
CA LYS A 105 3.32 -5.03 -10.12
C LYS A 105 3.48 -5.47 -11.58
N LYS A 106 4.40 -6.40 -11.86
CA LYS A 106 4.57 -6.94 -13.21
C LYS A 106 3.30 -7.60 -13.70
N GLU A 107 2.66 -8.37 -12.83
CA GLU A 107 1.40 -9.03 -13.17
C GLU A 107 0.32 -8.00 -13.50
N TYR A 108 0.23 -6.95 -12.71
CA TYR A 108 -0.73 -5.87 -12.92
C TYR A 108 -0.51 -5.21 -14.28
N LEU A 109 0.74 -4.85 -14.58
CA LEU A 109 1.06 -4.17 -15.84
C LEU A 109 0.77 -5.06 -17.06
N LYS A 110 1.04 -6.35 -16.95
CA LYS A 110 0.72 -7.30 -18.03
C LYS A 110 -0.78 -7.36 -18.29
N ARG A 111 -1.59 -7.40 -17.24
CA ARG A 111 -3.04 -7.45 -17.39
C ARG A 111 -3.60 -6.16 -17.96
N LYS A 112 -2.98 -5.05 -17.61
CA LYS A 112 -3.40 -3.75 -18.10
C LYS A 112 -3.19 -3.60 -19.61
N GLU A 113 -2.17 -4.26 -20.15
CA GLU A 113 -1.86 -4.19 -21.59
C GLU A 113 -2.84 -4.95 -22.48
N LYS A 114 -3.69 -5.79 -21.91
CA LYS A 114 -4.64 -6.60 -22.68
C LYS A 114 -5.97 -5.90 -22.88
#